data_6943e739c32e338c7f5fadafce34e00a
#
_entry.id   6943e739c32e338c7f5fadafce34e00a
#
_cell.length_a   1.000
_cell.length_b   1.000
_cell.length_c   1.000
_cell.angle_alpha   90.00
_cell.angle_beta   90.00
_cell.angle_gamma   90.00
#
_symmetry.space_group_name_H-M   'P 1'
#
loop_
_entity.id
_entity.type
_entity.pdbx_description
1 polymer ?
#
loop_
_entity_poly.entity_id
_entity_poly.type
_entity_poly.pdbx_seq_one_letter_code
_entity_poly.pdbx_strand_id
1 'polypeptide(L)'
;METLTAGWVLPVTAPPLRDGRVAIEGGRVVWVGRGGDPDEPEAPVRRLGAGVLLPGLVNAHCHLELSHLAGQIPREGGFVAWVEALVATRGNVSENGIIDRAEAAIRALEEHGTVAVGDVSNTLVHLDLLWKSRLAAVVFLELLAWDSARAEATLEWAETRLAAVQGSLGPDLEVRLAAHAPHSVSPALLLRLRGRGGPAAVHLAESREESRFLVSGDGPWAEFLERRGQGHLAFAPPGVSPVRYLETLDVLHPRLVAAHCVQVDAEDRRVLARHGVHVVLCPRSNRNLLGETADAPALAAAGVPLALGTDSLASVETLDVLDDAVELHRRFPQLEPEGILRMATAGGAAALGLADLGAIAPGKRATLAYAPAEAVPDEPHRFLLSGEARLERVGAA
;
A
#
# COMPACT_ATOMS: atom_id res chain seq x y z
N MET A 1 7.21 31.41 5.78
CA MET A 1 6.96 30.58 7.00
C MET A 1 5.55 30.86 7.50
N GLU A 2 4.82 29.80 7.88
CA GLU A 2 3.51 29.87 8.56
C GLU A 2 3.48 28.84 9.70
N THR A 3 2.64 29.04 10.72
CA THR A 3 2.40 28.09 11.79
C THR A 3 0.96 27.60 11.76
N LEU A 4 0.74 26.29 11.70
CA LEU A 4 -0.56 25.67 11.86
C LEU A 4 -0.80 25.31 13.32
N THR A 5 -2.06 25.42 13.78
CA THR A 5 -2.47 24.94 15.11
C THR A 5 -3.81 24.21 15.01
N ALA A 6 -3.96 23.14 15.79
CA ALA A 6 -5.15 22.32 15.89
C ALA A 6 -5.40 21.88 17.34
N GLY A 7 -6.59 21.39 17.64
CA GLY A 7 -6.89 20.81 18.96
C GLY A 7 -5.90 19.70 19.35
N TRP A 8 -5.47 18.90 18.36
CA TRP A 8 -4.38 17.94 18.49
C TRP A 8 -3.44 17.98 17.29
N VAL A 9 -2.15 17.85 17.54
CA VAL A 9 -1.14 17.50 16.54
C VAL A 9 -0.59 16.12 16.89
N LEU A 10 -0.67 15.18 15.93
CA LEU A 10 -0.13 13.83 16.05
C LEU A 10 1.14 13.71 15.20
N PRO A 11 2.33 13.83 15.80
CA PRO A 11 3.59 13.69 15.06
C PRO A 11 3.83 12.28 14.50
N VAL A 12 3.17 11.25 15.05
CA VAL A 12 3.30 9.82 14.77
C VAL A 12 4.61 9.20 15.28
N THR A 13 5.71 9.93 15.19
CA THR A 13 7.04 9.48 15.67
C THR A 13 7.43 10.11 17.02
N ALA A 14 6.53 10.91 17.60
CA ALA A 14 6.65 11.53 18.91
C ALA A 14 5.26 11.59 19.58
N PRO A 15 5.17 11.83 20.89
CA PRO A 15 3.89 11.90 21.60
C PRO A 15 2.92 12.94 21.02
N PRO A 16 1.60 12.73 21.14
CA PRO A 16 0.58 13.69 20.74
C PRO A 16 0.71 15.04 21.48
N LEU A 17 0.41 16.13 20.80
CA LEU A 17 0.47 17.48 21.34
C LEU A 17 -0.94 18.08 21.33
N ARG A 18 -1.54 18.24 22.52
CA ARG A 18 -2.79 18.99 22.68
C ARG A 18 -2.50 20.48 22.48
N ASP A 19 -3.37 21.17 21.71
CA ASP A 19 -3.16 22.55 21.27
C ASP A 19 -1.79 22.75 20.59
N GLY A 20 -1.35 21.70 19.86
CA GLY A 20 -0.06 21.64 19.20
C GLY A 20 0.06 22.61 18.05
N ARG A 21 1.31 22.93 17.70
CA ARG A 21 1.66 23.83 16.59
C ARG A 21 2.74 23.20 15.71
N VAL A 22 2.66 23.51 14.41
CA VAL A 22 3.61 23.07 13.39
C VAL A 22 4.02 24.29 12.56
N ALA A 23 5.27 24.68 12.62
CA ALA A 23 5.81 25.72 11.75
C ALA A 23 6.35 25.12 10.45
N ILE A 24 5.98 25.75 9.33
CA ILE A 24 6.26 25.29 7.98
C ILE A 24 6.97 26.40 7.20
N GLU A 25 8.05 26.04 6.53
CA GLU A 25 8.77 26.91 5.60
C GLU A 25 9.27 26.14 4.39
N GLY A 26 9.07 26.69 3.20
CA GLY A 26 9.48 26.04 1.95
C GLY A 26 8.89 24.63 1.74
N GLY A 27 7.65 24.39 2.21
CA GLY A 27 6.99 23.10 2.11
C GLY A 27 7.54 22.02 3.08
N ARG A 28 8.39 22.42 4.04
CA ARG A 28 8.93 21.52 5.06
C ARG A 28 8.56 21.97 6.46
N VAL A 29 8.39 21.00 7.36
CA VAL A 29 8.28 21.24 8.78
C VAL A 29 9.62 21.75 9.30
N VAL A 30 9.64 22.91 9.94
CA VAL A 30 10.85 23.48 10.56
C VAL A 30 10.80 23.36 12.07
N TRP A 31 9.60 23.30 12.65
CA TRP A 31 9.42 23.15 14.09
C TRP A 31 8.05 22.50 14.41
N VAL A 32 7.97 21.77 15.51
CA VAL A 32 6.75 21.21 16.07
C VAL A 32 6.82 21.24 17.60
N GLY A 33 5.78 21.78 18.27
CA GLY A 33 5.77 21.95 19.72
C GLY A 33 4.44 22.53 20.21
N ARG A 34 4.48 23.20 21.37
CA ARG A 34 3.35 23.92 21.96
C ARG A 34 3.55 25.42 21.83
N GLY A 35 2.44 26.17 21.78
CA GLY A 35 2.51 27.61 21.75
C GLY A 35 3.18 28.15 23.01
N GLY A 36 4.18 29.04 22.82
CA GLY A 36 4.99 29.62 23.92
C GLY A 36 6.23 28.82 24.28
N ASP A 37 6.53 27.72 23.57
CA ASP A 37 7.82 27.04 23.72
C ASP A 37 8.97 28.01 23.37
N PRO A 38 10.14 27.97 24.08
CA PRO A 38 11.21 28.93 23.91
C PRO A 38 11.82 29.01 22.50
N ASP A 39 11.69 27.93 21.72
CA ASP A 39 12.23 27.77 20.39
C ASP A 39 11.13 27.88 19.30
N GLU A 40 9.91 28.31 19.68
CA GLU A 40 8.82 28.56 18.71
C GLU A 40 9.21 29.72 17.79
N PRO A 41 9.22 29.49 16.44
CA PRO A 41 9.55 30.54 15.50
C PRO A 41 8.41 31.57 15.39
N GLU A 42 8.77 32.85 15.25
CA GLU A 42 7.78 33.90 14.98
C GLU A 42 7.23 33.78 13.55
N ALA A 43 5.96 33.39 13.45
CA ALA A 43 5.25 33.25 12.17
C ALA A 43 3.73 33.48 12.35
N PRO A 44 3.03 33.92 11.30
CA PRO A 44 1.57 33.98 11.31
C PRO A 44 0.96 32.61 11.66
N VAL A 45 -0.04 32.61 12.57
CA VAL A 45 -0.68 31.38 13.04
C VAL A 45 -2.02 31.21 12.33
N ARG A 46 -2.17 30.11 11.57
CA ARG A 46 -3.40 29.64 10.98
C ARG A 46 -4.04 28.59 11.89
N ARG A 47 -5.25 28.88 12.36
CA ARG A 47 -6.01 27.97 13.23
C ARG A 47 -6.88 27.05 12.37
N LEU A 48 -6.73 25.74 12.50
CA LEU A 48 -7.51 24.72 11.80
C LEU A 48 -8.82 24.39 12.54
N GLY A 49 -8.84 24.53 13.87
CA GLY A 49 -10.01 24.23 14.69
C GLY A 49 -9.74 23.19 15.78
N ALA A 50 -10.82 22.60 16.32
CA ALA A 50 -10.75 21.65 17.43
C ALA A 50 -10.27 20.23 17.03
N GLY A 51 -10.16 19.95 15.73
CA GLY A 51 -9.84 18.63 15.22
C GLY A 51 -8.39 18.18 15.41
N VAL A 52 -7.99 17.20 14.59
CA VAL A 52 -6.71 16.49 14.69
C VAL A 52 -5.88 16.72 13.43
N LEU A 53 -4.68 17.27 13.57
CA LEU A 53 -3.67 17.41 12.52
C LEU A 53 -2.68 16.26 12.61
N LEU A 54 -2.42 15.59 11.48
CA LEU A 54 -1.50 14.45 11.40
C LEU A 54 -0.74 14.48 10.06
N PRO A 55 0.31 13.65 9.88
CA PRO A 55 0.92 13.46 8.58
C PRO A 55 -0.13 12.95 7.60
N GLY A 56 -0.06 13.36 6.34
CA GLY A 56 -0.91 12.79 5.30
C GLY A 56 -0.75 11.26 5.20
N LEU A 57 -1.83 10.59 4.82
CA LEU A 57 -1.89 9.14 4.76
C LEU A 57 -1.07 8.60 3.58
N VAL A 58 -0.55 7.39 3.76
CA VAL A 58 0.18 6.65 2.73
C VAL A 58 -0.55 5.34 2.45
N ASN A 59 -1.11 5.21 1.26
CA ASN A 59 -1.68 3.96 0.78
C ASN A 59 -0.57 3.13 0.12
N ALA A 60 0.00 2.18 0.87
CA ALA A 60 1.20 1.47 0.45
C ALA A 60 0.96 0.35 -0.59
N HIS A 61 -0.30 0.04 -0.90
CA HIS A 61 -0.69 -0.92 -1.94
C HIS A 61 -2.08 -0.62 -2.48
N CYS A 62 -2.14 -0.26 -3.75
CA CYS A 62 -3.38 -0.10 -4.52
C CYS A 62 -3.17 -0.45 -6.00
N HIS A 63 -4.27 -0.49 -6.77
CA HIS A 63 -4.27 -0.72 -8.22
C HIS A 63 -5.14 0.34 -8.89
N LEU A 64 -4.58 1.49 -9.20
CA LEU A 64 -5.31 2.61 -9.82
C LEU A 64 -5.85 2.25 -11.20
N GLU A 65 -5.11 1.47 -11.98
CA GLU A 65 -5.57 1.05 -13.31
C GLU A 65 -6.80 0.13 -13.27
N LEU A 66 -7.10 -0.53 -12.15
CA LEU A 66 -8.29 -1.36 -11.96
C LEU A 66 -9.51 -0.58 -11.45
N SER A 67 -9.41 0.73 -11.29
CA SER A 67 -10.52 1.57 -10.78
C SER A 67 -11.76 1.54 -11.67
N HIS A 68 -11.60 1.21 -12.95
CA HIS A 68 -12.73 1.01 -13.87
C HIS A 68 -13.57 -0.23 -13.54
N LEU A 69 -13.07 -1.16 -12.71
CA LEU A 69 -13.79 -2.37 -12.30
C LEU A 69 -14.61 -2.21 -11.02
N ALA A 70 -14.71 -1.00 -10.47
CA ALA A 70 -15.47 -0.72 -9.26
C ALA A 70 -16.89 -1.29 -9.32
N GLY A 71 -17.22 -2.21 -8.41
CA GLY A 71 -18.53 -2.85 -8.31
C GLY A 71 -18.91 -3.79 -9.46
N GLN A 72 -17.98 -4.12 -10.36
CA GLN A 72 -18.28 -4.95 -11.55
C GLN A 72 -17.92 -6.42 -11.37
N ILE A 73 -17.07 -6.77 -10.42
CA ILE A 73 -16.59 -8.13 -10.23
C ILE A 73 -17.39 -8.81 -9.12
N PRO A 74 -18.11 -9.92 -9.41
CA PRO A 74 -18.80 -10.70 -8.39
C PRO A 74 -17.81 -11.25 -7.36
N ARG A 75 -18.20 -11.23 -6.08
CA ARG A 75 -17.36 -11.72 -4.96
C ARG A 75 -17.70 -13.17 -4.56
N GLU A 76 -18.75 -13.72 -5.14
CA GLU A 76 -19.20 -15.10 -4.90
C GLU A 76 -18.33 -16.11 -5.63
N GLY A 77 -18.24 -17.31 -5.10
CA GLY A 77 -17.52 -18.44 -5.73
C GLY A 77 -16.06 -18.61 -5.30
N GLY A 78 -15.57 -17.77 -4.38
CA GLY A 78 -14.20 -17.85 -3.85
C GLY A 78 -13.17 -17.07 -4.66
N PHE A 79 -11.95 -17.02 -4.12
CA PHE A 79 -10.89 -16.13 -4.61
C PHE A 79 -10.51 -16.38 -6.08
N VAL A 80 -10.31 -17.65 -6.47
CA VAL A 80 -9.92 -17.98 -7.87
C VAL A 80 -11.03 -17.65 -8.86
N ALA A 81 -12.31 -17.85 -8.50
CA ALA A 81 -13.43 -17.46 -9.36
C ALA A 81 -13.51 -15.94 -9.51
N TRP A 82 -13.23 -15.17 -8.45
CA TRP A 82 -13.12 -13.73 -8.52
C TRP A 82 -11.98 -13.29 -9.46
N VAL A 83 -10.80 -13.91 -9.38
CA VAL A 83 -9.69 -13.64 -10.31
C VAL A 83 -10.07 -13.98 -11.76
N GLU A 84 -10.78 -15.09 -12.01
CA GLU A 84 -11.27 -15.44 -13.34
C GLU A 84 -12.20 -14.36 -13.90
N ALA A 85 -13.13 -13.87 -13.09
CA ALA A 85 -14.07 -12.80 -13.47
C ALA A 85 -13.32 -11.48 -13.73
N LEU A 86 -12.35 -11.12 -12.88
CA LEU A 86 -11.50 -9.95 -13.07
C LEU A 86 -10.73 -10.00 -14.38
N VAL A 87 -10.06 -11.11 -14.66
CA VAL A 87 -9.28 -11.31 -15.91
C VAL A 87 -10.18 -11.26 -17.14
N ALA A 88 -11.40 -11.81 -17.06
CA ALA A 88 -12.36 -11.77 -18.16
C ALA A 88 -12.92 -10.36 -18.42
N THR A 89 -13.04 -9.53 -17.38
CA THR A 89 -13.71 -8.22 -17.43
C THR A 89 -12.75 -7.08 -17.74
N ARG A 90 -11.51 -7.11 -17.19
CA ARG A 90 -10.56 -5.97 -17.25
C ARG A 90 -10.23 -5.48 -18.67
N GLY A 91 -10.34 -6.33 -19.69
CA GLY A 91 -10.05 -6.00 -21.08
C GLY A 91 -11.23 -5.40 -21.85
N ASN A 92 -12.41 -5.24 -21.22
CA ASN A 92 -13.63 -4.79 -21.89
C ASN A 92 -13.78 -3.27 -21.95
N VAL A 93 -12.79 -2.51 -21.48
CA VAL A 93 -12.80 -1.05 -21.40
C VAL A 93 -11.66 -0.47 -22.24
N SER A 94 -11.90 0.65 -22.91
CA SER A 94 -10.86 1.37 -23.64
C SER A 94 -9.81 1.96 -22.69
N GLU A 95 -8.60 2.22 -23.20
CA GLU A 95 -7.53 2.87 -22.45
C GLU A 95 -7.99 4.21 -21.84
N ASN A 96 -8.73 5.04 -22.59
CA ASN A 96 -9.30 6.27 -22.07
C ASN A 96 -10.25 6.03 -20.89
N GLY A 97 -11.07 4.97 -20.93
CA GLY A 97 -11.95 4.61 -19.82
C GLY A 97 -11.19 4.17 -18.57
N ILE A 98 -10.02 3.53 -18.72
CA ILE A 98 -9.12 3.24 -17.60
C ILE A 98 -8.56 4.54 -17.03
N ILE A 99 -8.06 5.43 -17.88
CA ILE A 99 -7.49 6.74 -17.53
C ILE A 99 -8.52 7.59 -16.76
N ASP A 100 -9.74 7.74 -17.27
CA ASP A 100 -10.79 8.54 -16.63
C ASP A 100 -11.12 8.05 -15.22
N ARG A 101 -11.17 6.72 -15.02
CA ARG A 101 -11.44 6.13 -13.70
C ARG A 101 -10.25 6.22 -12.75
N ALA A 102 -9.04 6.06 -13.25
CA ALA A 102 -7.83 6.28 -12.47
C ALA A 102 -7.71 7.75 -12.01
N GLU A 103 -8.05 8.72 -12.87
CA GLU A 103 -8.08 10.14 -12.51
C GLU A 103 -9.08 10.44 -11.38
N ALA A 104 -10.29 9.88 -11.46
CA ALA A 104 -11.28 10.02 -10.40
C ALA A 104 -10.79 9.42 -9.07
N ALA A 105 -10.12 8.25 -9.12
CA ALA A 105 -9.55 7.60 -7.95
C ALA A 105 -8.41 8.42 -7.33
N ILE A 106 -7.52 8.98 -8.14
CA ILE A 106 -6.42 9.86 -7.69
C ILE A 106 -6.99 11.10 -6.98
N ARG A 107 -8.01 11.75 -7.56
CA ARG A 107 -8.66 12.90 -6.92
C ARG A 107 -9.28 12.54 -5.57
N ALA A 108 -9.98 11.41 -5.49
CA ALA A 108 -10.58 10.94 -4.23
C ALA A 108 -9.52 10.66 -3.16
N LEU A 109 -8.36 10.06 -3.52
CA LEU A 109 -7.24 9.87 -2.61
C LEU A 109 -6.72 11.20 -2.05
N GLU A 110 -6.54 12.20 -2.91
CA GLU A 110 -6.09 13.53 -2.49
C GLU A 110 -7.09 14.23 -1.57
N GLU A 111 -8.38 14.15 -1.88
CA GLU A 111 -9.46 14.72 -1.08
C GLU A 111 -9.54 14.11 0.32
N HIS A 112 -9.26 12.81 0.44
CA HIS A 112 -9.28 12.07 1.71
C HIS A 112 -7.93 12.08 2.46
N GLY A 113 -7.03 13.04 2.16
CA GLY A 113 -5.80 13.25 2.91
C GLY A 113 -4.68 12.26 2.59
N THR A 114 -4.78 11.45 1.56
CA THR A 114 -3.67 10.63 1.06
C THR A 114 -2.64 11.52 0.38
N VAL A 115 -1.36 11.29 0.66
CA VAL A 115 -0.22 12.06 0.14
C VAL A 115 0.78 11.22 -0.63
N ALA A 116 0.70 9.90 -0.49
CA ALA A 116 1.54 8.97 -1.24
C ALA A 116 0.84 7.65 -1.51
N VAL A 117 1.20 7.00 -2.62
CA VAL A 117 0.68 5.70 -3.03
C VAL A 117 1.79 4.74 -3.47
N GLY A 118 1.63 3.45 -3.14
CA GLY A 118 2.29 2.33 -3.79
C GLY A 118 1.29 1.70 -4.76
N ASP A 119 1.43 1.99 -6.04
CA ASP A 119 0.46 1.62 -7.07
C ASP A 119 0.97 0.47 -7.94
N VAL A 120 0.23 -0.62 -8.03
CA VAL A 120 0.57 -1.76 -8.88
C VAL A 120 -0.08 -1.58 -10.25
N SER A 121 0.73 -1.65 -11.31
CA SER A 121 0.28 -1.45 -12.67
C SER A 121 0.90 -2.44 -13.65
N ASN A 122 0.10 -2.95 -14.57
CA ASN A 122 0.58 -3.78 -15.68
C ASN A 122 0.80 -2.95 -16.95
N THR A 123 0.14 -1.79 -17.10
CA THR A 123 0.09 -1.02 -18.35
C THR A 123 0.80 0.32 -18.30
N LEU A 124 0.91 0.94 -17.11
CA LEU A 124 1.46 2.27 -16.87
C LEU A 124 0.71 3.42 -17.59
N VAL A 125 -0.53 3.20 -18.04
CA VAL A 125 -1.28 4.18 -18.85
C VAL A 125 -1.67 5.45 -18.08
N HIS A 126 -1.69 5.39 -16.76
CA HIS A 126 -2.08 6.51 -15.88
C HIS A 126 -0.89 7.25 -15.23
N LEU A 127 0.36 6.96 -15.63
CA LEU A 127 1.55 7.63 -15.07
C LEU A 127 1.49 9.14 -15.19
N ASP A 128 1.02 9.67 -16.32
CA ASP A 128 0.85 11.11 -16.54
C ASP A 128 -0.11 11.77 -15.54
N LEU A 129 -1.12 11.03 -15.07
CA LEU A 129 -2.04 11.52 -14.05
C LEU A 129 -1.36 11.62 -12.69
N LEU A 130 -0.58 10.59 -12.30
CA LEU A 130 0.21 10.61 -11.08
C LEU A 130 1.26 11.72 -11.10
N TRP A 131 1.94 11.91 -12.24
CA TRP A 131 2.90 13.00 -12.39
C TRP A 131 2.28 14.40 -12.23
N LYS A 132 1.03 14.58 -12.68
CA LYS A 132 0.28 15.85 -12.56
C LYS A 132 -0.40 16.00 -11.20
N SER A 133 -0.52 14.94 -10.43
CA SER A 133 -1.14 14.94 -9.11
C SER A 133 -0.22 15.54 -8.04
N ARG A 134 -0.75 15.67 -6.83
CA ARG A 134 0.02 16.05 -5.65
C ARG A 134 0.46 14.85 -4.82
N LEU A 135 0.30 13.62 -5.34
CA LEU A 135 0.72 12.39 -4.68
C LEU A 135 2.19 12.11 -4.98
N ALA A 136 2.95 11.74 -3.97
CA ALA A 136 4.17 10.98 -4.21
C ALA A 136 3.76 9.55 -4.59
N ALA A 137 4.37 8.98 -5.64
CA ALA A 137 3.98 7.66 -6.11
C ALA A 137 5.18 6.75 -6.37
N VAL A 138 5.11 5.53 -5.86
CA VAL A 138 5.96 4.43 -6.27
C VAL A 138 5.07 3.46 -7.06
N VAL A 139 5.27 3.42 -8.37
CA VAL A 139 4.51 2.55 -9.26
C VAL A 139 5.28 1.25 -9.46
N PHE A 140 4.64 0.14 -9.19
CA PHE A 140 5.17 -1.20 -9.33
C PHE A 140 4.74 -1.76 -10.69
N LEU A 141 5.63 -1.74 -11.69
CA LEU A 141 5.40 -2.43 -12.97
C LEU A 141 5.40 -3.93 -12.70
N GLU A 142 4.21 -4.50 -12.70
CA GLU A 142 3.97 -5.86 -12.29
C GLU A 142 4.18 -6.87 -13.42
N LEU A 143 4.97 -7.90 -13.15
CA LEU A 143 5.32 -8.96 -14.08
C LEU A 143 4.60 -10.26 -13.73
N LEU A 144 3.98 -10.87 -14.76
CA LEU A 144 3.39 -12.20 -14.69
C LEU A 144 4.03 -13.07 -15.78
N ALA A 145 4.53 -14.24 -15.42
CA ALA A 145 5.03 -15.23 -16.37
C ALA A 145 5.13 -16.61 -15.73
N TRP A 146 4.13 -17.48 -15.96
CA TRP A 146 4.18 -18.90 -15.54
C TRP A 146 5.22 -19.70 -16.30
N ASP A 147 5.38 -19.40 -17.59
CA ASP A 147 6.33 -20.08 -18.46
C ASP A 147 7.76 -19.58 -18.19
N SER A 148 8.60 -20.45 -17.64
CA SER A 148 10.02 -20.17 -17.40
C SER A 148 10.80 -19.81 -18.67
N ALA A 149 10.39 -20.32 -19.84
CA ALA A 149 11.02 -19.99 -21.11
C ALA A 149 10.80 -18.54 -21.54
N ARG A 150 9.75 -17.89 -21.00
CA ARG A 150 9.44 -16.48 -21.29
C ARG A 150 10.09 -15.50 -20.30
N ALA A 151 10.79 -15.98 -19.28
CA ALA A 151 11.33 -15.13 -18.22
C ALA A 151 12.24 -14.02 -18.75
N GLU A 152 13.17 -14.34 -19.67
CA GLU A 152 14.06 -13.34 -20.29
C GLU A 152 13.29 -12.29 -21.07
N ALA A 153 12.46 -12.73 -22.01
CA ALA A 153 11.69 -11.84 -22.86
C ALA A 153 10.72 -10.94 -22.05
N THR A 154 10.16 -11.47 -20.95
CA THR A 154 9.31 -10.70 -20.04
C THR A 154 10.12 -9.60 -19.35
N LEU A 155 11.33 -9.91 -18.91
CA LEU A 155 12.18 -8.93 -18.25
C LEU A 155 12.72 -7.88 -19.23
N GLU A 156 13.16 -8.27 -20.41
CA GLU A 156 13.59 -7.32 -21.48
C GLU A 156 12.46 -6.38 -21.88
N TRP A 157 11.23 -6.89 -21.99
CA TRP A 157 10.05 -6.06 -22.25
C TRP A 157 9.85 -5.04 -21.11
N ALA A 158 9.93 -5.47 -19.86
CA ALA A 158 9.75 -4.62 -18.70
C ALA A 158 10.85 -3.54 -18.59
N GLU A 159 12.10 -3.90 -18.82
CA GLU A 159 13.23 -2.96 -18.83
C GLU A 159 13.10 -1.92 -19.95
N THR A 160 12.61 -2.34 -21.13
CA THR A 160 12.33 -1.43 -22.24
C THR A 160 11.23 -0.43 -21.87
N ARG A 161 10.14 -0.90 -21.24
CA ARG A 161 9.05 -0.04 -20.74
C ARG A 161 9.54 0.92 -19.68
N LEU A 162 10.32 0.43 -18.70
CA LEU A 162 10.90 1.25 -17.65
C LEU A 162 11.80 2.35 -18.23
N ALA A 163 12.70 2.01 -19.16
CA ALA A 163 13.58 2.99 -19.82
C ALA A 163 12.77 4.04 -20.61
N ALA A 164 11.67 3.66 -21.25
CA ALA A 164 10.83 4.58 -22.02
C ALA A 164 10.15 5.65 -21.14
N VAL A 165 9.80 5.31 -19.88
CA VAL A 165 9.13 6.25 -18.97
C VAL A 165 10.10 7.02 -18.08
N GLN A 166 11.31 6.51 -17.86
CA GLN A 166 12.26 7.04 -16.87
C GLN A 166 12.64 8.51 -17.08
N GLY A 167 12.70 8.97 -18.34
CA GLY A 167 12.98 10.37 -18.69
C GLY A 167 11.82 11.34 -18.47
N SER A 168 10.62 10.81 -18.22
CA SER A 168 9.39 11.59 -18.03
C SER A 168 8.95 11.64 -16.56
N LEU A 169 9.67 10.96 -15.66
CA LEU A 169 9.30 10.88 -14.23
C LEU A 169 9.77 12.14 -13.49
N GLY A 170 8.87 12.72 -12.68
CA GLY A 170 9.20 13.80 -11.75
C GLY A 170 9.87 13.28 -10.47
N PRO A 171 10.31 14.18 -9.59
CA PRO A 171 11.00 13.80 -8.35
C PRO A 171 10.14 13.00 -7.37
N ASP A 172 8.84 13.07 -7.51
CA ASP A 172 7.85 12.41 -6.63
C ASP A 172 7.20 11.17 -7.28
N LEU A 173 7.69 10.73 -8.44
CA LEU A 173 7.18 9.58 -9.17
C LEU A 173 8.33 8.64 -9.54
N GLU A 174 8.29 7.42 -9.03
CA GLU A 174 9.25 6.37 -9.31
C GLU A 174 8.54 5.12 -9.86
N VAL A 175 9.13 4.43 -10.82
CA VAL A 175 8.64 3.14 -11.32
C VAL A 175 9.66 2.05 -11.00
N ARG A 176 9.20 0.96 -10.38
CA ARG A 176 10.02 -0.20 -9.98
C ARG A 176 9.43 -1.49 -10.54
N LEU A 177 10.28 -2.49 -10.82
CA LEU A 177 9.81 -3.81 -11.24
C LEU A 177 9.27 -4.61 -10.05
N ALA A 178 8.14 -5.27 -10.24
CA ALA A 178 7.52 -6.13 -9.24
C ALA A 178 7.16 -7.51 -9.82
N ALA A 179 7.11 -8.52 -8.97
CA ALA A 179 6.55 -9.83 -9.29
C ALA A 179 5.09 -9.86 -8.81
N HIS A 180 4.16 -10.40 -9.63
CA HIS A 180 2.77 -10.49 -9.21
C HIS A 180 2.63 -11.34 -7.94
N ALA A 181 2.87 -12.64 -8.00
CA ALA A 181 2.75 -13.54 -6.86
C ALA A 181 3.58 -14.81 -7.05
N PRO A 182 3.97 -15.53 -5.99
CA PRO A 182 4.76 -16.75 -6.08
C PRO A 182 4.14 -17.85 -6.95
N HIS A 183 2.81 -17.91 -7.01
CA HIS A 183 2.06 -18.90 -7.78
C HIS A 183 1.86 -18.53 -9.26
N SER A 184 2.16 -17.30 -9.66
CA SER A 184 1.92 -16.76 -11.02
C SER A 184 3.19 -16.27 -11.72
N VAL A 185 4.34 -16.33 -11.04
CA VAL A 185 5.64 -15.94 -11.57
C VAL A 185 6.59 -17.12 -11.49
N SER A 186 7.18 -17.50 -12.62
CA SER A 186 8.09 -18.64 -12.67
C SER A 186 9.34 -18.44 -11.83
N PRO A 187 9.95 -19.52 -11.29
CA PRO A 187 11.22 -19.44 -10.59
C PRO A 187 12.31 -18.73 -11.40
N ALA A 188 12.33 -18.96 -12.72
CA ALA A 188 13.29 -18.33 -13.62
C ALA A 188 13.18 -16.81 -13.64
N LEU A 189 11.95 -16.25 -13.66
CA LEU A 189 11.74 -14.80 -13.62
C LEU A 189 12.08 -14.22 -12.24
N LEU A 190 11.69 -14.88 -11.14
CA LEU A 190 12.06 -14.47 -9.77
C LEU A 190 13.58 -14.39 -9.59
N LEU A 191 14.33 -15.39 -10.07
CA LEU A 191 15.80 -15.40 -10.00
C LEU A 191 16.45 -14.29 -10.84
N ARG A 192 15.85 -13.93 -11.99
CA ARG A 192 16.31 -12.80 -12.80
C ARG A 192 16.07 -11.46 -12.11
N LEU A 193 14.89 -11.28 -11.50
CA LEU A 193 14.59 -10.10 -10.68
C LEU A 193 15.55 -9.99 -9.49
N ARG A 194 15.89 -11.11 -8.84
CA ARG A 194 16.91 -11.15 -7.79
C ARG A 194 18.26 -10.59 -8.29
N GLY A 195 18.69 -10.96 -9.48
CA GLY A 195 19.92 -10.47 -10.10
C GLY A 195 19.96 -8.94 -10.33
N ARG A 196 18.79 -8.27 -10.21
CA ARG A 196 18.62 -6.81 -10.32
C ARG A 196 18.30 -6.14 -8.98
N GLY A 197 18.53 -6.81 -7.87
CA GLY A 197 18.28 -6.32 -6.52
C GLY A 197 16.96 -6.80 -5.91
N GLY A 198 16.25 -7.69 -6.59
CA GLY A 198 14.98 -8.29 -6.17
C GLY A 198 13.76 -7.56 -6.72
N PRO A 199 12.57 -8.18 -6.66
CA PRO A 199 11.31 -7.52 -6.96
C PRO A 199 11.02 -6.46 -5.89
N ALA A 200 10.47 -5.31 -6.32
CA ALA A 200 10.13 -4.23 -5.39
C ALA A 200 8.82 -4.50 -4.63
N ALA A 201 7.89 -5.27 -5.22
CA ALA A 201 6.64 -5.66 -4.59
C ALA A 201 6.23 -7.08 -5.03
N VAL A 202 5.37 -7.71 -4.21
CA VAL A 202 4.77 -9.01 -4.48
C VAL A 202 3.46 -9.17 -3.68
N HIS A 203 2.42 -9.77 -4.27
CA HIS A 203 1.29 -10.33 -3.52
C HIS A 203 1.75 -11.65 -2.91
N LEU A 204 1.64 -11.80 -1.61
CA LEU A 204 2.28 -12.91 -0.90
C LEU A 204 1.34 -13.57 0.11
N ALA A 205 1.20 -14.87 -0.01
CA ALA A 205 0.44 -15.69 0.91
C ALA A 205 -0.97 -15.11 1.16
N GLU A 206 -1.62 -14.67 0.08
CA GLU A 206 -2.92 -14.01 0.16
C GLU A 206 -4.03 -15.03 0.45
N SER A 207 -4.08 -16.12 -0.32
CA SER A 207 -5.17 -17.08 -0.24
C SER A 207 -4.71 -18.50 0.14
N ARG A 208 -5.65 -19.30 0.64
CA ARG A 208 -5.41 -20.73 0.92
C ARG A 208 -5.12 -21.50 -0.36
N GLU A 209 -5.72 -21.08 -1.46
CA GLU A 209 -5.53 -21.67 -2.79
C GLU A 209 -4.11 -21.47 -3.28
N GLU A 210 -3.51 -20.28 -3.06
CA GLU A 210 -2.10 -20.01 -3.35
C GLU A 210 -1.19 -20.95 -2.55
N SER A 211 -1.40 -21.01 -1.23
CA SER A 211 -0.62 -21.87 -0.34
C SER A 211 -0.74 -23.35 -0.73
N ARG A 212 -1.95 -23.81 -1.04
CA ARG A 212 -2.18 -25.20 -1.49
C ARG A 212 -1.47 -25.48 -2.81
N PHE A 213 -1.55 -24.58 -3.78
CA PHE A 213 -0.90 -24.75 -5.07
C PHE A 213 0.63 -24.86 -4.93
N LEU A 214 1.25 -24.04 -4.09
CA LEU A 214 2.71 -24.09 -3.86
C LEU A 214 3.15 -25.30 -3.04
N VAL A 215 2.31 -25.80 -2.14
CA VAL A 215 2.65 -26.97 -1.32
C VAL A 215 2.45 -28.27 -2.11
N SER A 216 1.34 -28.43 -2.83
CA SER A 216 0.94 -29.71 -3.43
C SER A 216 0.76 -29.70 -4.94
N GLY A 217 0.72 -28.53 -5.58
CA GLY A 217 0.55 -28.41 -7.04
C GLY A 217 -0.89 -28.67 -7.50
N ASP A 218 -1.84 -28.71 -6.59
CA ASP A 218 -3.24 -29.02 -6.88
C ASP A 218 -4.19 -27.90 -6.43
N GLY A 219 -5.49 -28.13 -6.60
CA GLY A 219 -6.54 -27.22 -6.16
C GLY A 219 -6.94 -26.19 -7.21
N PRO A 220 -7.73 -25.17 -6.82
CA PRO A 220 -8.39 -24.25 -7.74
C PRO A 220 -7.43 -23.52 -8.69
N TRP A 221 -6.20 -23.21 -8.29
CA TRP A 221 -5.20 -22.60 -9.18
C TRP A 221 -4.72 -23.58 -10.25
N ALA A 222 -4.49 -24.84 -9.94
CA ALA A 222 -4.14 -25.86 -10.92
C ALA A 222 -5.26 -26.04 -11.94
N GLU A 223 -6.52 -26.15 -11.47
CA GLU A 223 -7.70 -26.23 -12.31
C GLU A 223 -7.90 -24.99 -13.20
N PHE A 224 -7.61 -23.79 -12.68
CA PHE A 224 -7.61 -22.54 -13.45
C PHE A 224 -6.61 -22.60 -14.60
N LEU A 225 -5.37 -23.04 -14.36
CA LEU A 225 -4.35 -23.18 -15.40
C LEU A 225 -4.76 -24.23 -16.45
N GLU A 226 -5.34 -25.36 -16.03
CA GLU A 226 -5.84 -26.39 -16.95
C GLU A 226 -6.96 -25.85 -17.85
N ARG A 227 -7.97 -25.15 -17.28
CA ARG A 227 -9.06 -24.53 -18.07
C ARG A 227 -8.55 -23.52 -19.10
N ARG A 228 -7.42 -22.89 -18.85
CA ARG A 228 -6.77 -21.96 -19.77
C ARG A 228 -5.81 -22.64 -20.76
N GLY A 229 -5.70 -23.98 -20.75
CA GLY A 229 -4.74 -24.73 -21.56
C GLY A 229 -3.28 -24.49 -21.16
N GLN A 230 -3.04 -24.05 -19.94
CA GLN A 230 -1.72 -23.66 -19.41
C GLN A 230 -1.21 -24.60 -18.31
N GLY A 231 -1.89 -25.69 -18.03
CA GLY A 231 -1.49 -26.63 -16.97
C GLY A 231 -0.06 -27.17 -17.13
N HIS A 232 0.40 -27.33 -18.38
CA HIS A 232 1.76 -27.76 -18.69
C HIS A 232 2.84 -26.71 -18.34
N LEU A 233 2.47 -25.44 -18.11
CA LEU A 233 3.37 -24.37 -17.73
C LEU A 233 3.59 -24.29 -16.21
N ALA A 234 2.79 -25.02 -15.43
CA ALA A 234 2.95 -25.08 -13.99
C ALA A 234 4.34 -25.68 -13.64
N PHE A 235 5.05 -24.98 -12.79
CA PHE A 235 6.32 -25.49 -12.25
C PHE A 235 6.07 -26.56 -11.16
N ALA A 236 7.06 -27.39 -10.90
CA ALA A 236 6.95 -28.35 -9.81
C ALA A 236 6.71 -27.62 -8.47
N PRO A 237 5.72 -28.04 -7.65
CA PRO A 237 5.41 -27.38 -6.40
C PRO A 237 6.62 -27.43 -5.46
N PRO A 238 7.01 -26.30 -4.84
CA PRO A 238 8.16 -26.24 -3.95
C PRO A 238 7.95 -27.01 -2.63
N GLY A 239 6.72 -27.39 -2.30
CA GLY A 239 6.40 -28.17 -1.09
C GLY A 239 6.44 -27.36 0.21
N VAL A 240 6.51 -26.04 0.13
CA VAL A 240 6.61 -25.12 1.27
C VAL A 240 5.65 -23.94 1.11
N SER A 241 5.49 -23.14 2.18
CA SER A 241 4.66 -21.92 2.13
C SER A 241 5.18 -20.93 1.09
N PRO A 242 4.33 -19.98 0.62
CA PRO A 242 4.75 -18.91 -0.30
C PRO A 242 5.94 -18.12 0.22
N VAL A 243 5.99 -17.81 1.51
CA VAL A 243 7.10 -17.05 2.14
C VAL A 243 8.40 -17.85 2.09
N ARG A 244 8.37 -19.10 2.53
CA ARG A 244 9.57 -19.98 2.52
C ARG A 244 10.04 -20.30 1.11
N TYR A 245 9.11 -20.37 0.15
CA TYR A 245 9.48 -20.50 -1.26
C TYR A 245 10.29 -19.31 -1.75
N LEU A 246 9.84 -18.06 -1.49
CA LEU A 246 10.62 -16.87 -1.85
C LEU A 246 11.96 -16.80 -1.10
N GLU A 247 12.01 -17.28 0.14
CA GLU A 247 13.28 -17.40 0.88
C GLU A 247 14.25 -18.37 0.22
N THR A 248 13.79 -19.56 -0.24
CA THR A 248 14.65 -20.53 -0.94
C THR A 248 15.23 -19.99 -2.25
N LEU A 249 14.54 -19.03 -2.88
CA LEU A 249 15.01 -18.33 -4.08
C LEU A 249 15.89 -17.11 -3.76
N ASP A 250 16.08 -16.78 -2.47
CA ASP A 250 16.85 -15.62 -2.01
C ASP A 250 16.35 -14.31 -2.63
N VAL A 251 15.03 -14.10 -2.66
CA VAL A 251 14.38 -12.90 -3.20
C VAL A 251 13.78 -11.99 -2.12
N LEU A 252 13.79 -12.43 -0.84
CA LEU A 252 13.36 -11.61 0.28
C LEU A 252 14.46 -10.60 0.67
N HIS A 253 14.07 -9.34 0.83
CA HIS A 253 15.01 -8.28 1.21
C HIS A 253 14.27 -7.08 1.88
N PRO A 254 14.99 -6.17 2.59
CA PRO A 254 14.36 -5.10 3.39
C PRO A 254 13.62 -4.01 2.58
N ARG A 255 13.71 -4.01 1.26
CA ARG A 255 12.99 -3.09 0.38
C ARG A 255 11.83 -3.76 -0.35
N LEU A 256 11.55 -5.04 -0.06
CA LEU A 256 10.42 -5.76 -0.63
C LEU A 256 9.13 -5.36 0.10
N VAL A 257 8.14 -4.97 -0.68
CA VAL A 257 6.76 -4.74 -0.24
C VAL A 257 5.96 -6.01 -0.50
N ALA A 258 5.51 -6.69 0.55
CA ALA A 258 4.69 -7.89 0.46
C ALA A 258 3.24 -7.55 0.83
N ALA A 259 2.33 -7.55 -0.13
CA ALA A 259 0.92 -7.30 0.12
C ALA A 259 0.23 -8.54 0.70
N HIS A 260 -0.79 -8.32 1.52
CA HIS A 260 -1.71 -9.27 2.15
C HIS A 260 -1.13 -10.09 3.29
N CYS A 261 -0.30 -11.10 3.04
CA CYS A 261 0.27 -12.01 4.06
C CYS A 261 -0.79 -12.60 5.02
N VAL A 262 -1.94 -13.04 4.46
CA VAL A 262 -3.06 -13.61 5.24
C VAL A 262 -2.73 -15.02 5.71
N GLN A 263 -2.15 -15.84 4.82
CA GLN A 263 -1.87 -17.27 5.07
C GLN A 263 -0.42 -17.49 5.50
N VAL A 264 -0.01 -16.83 6.60
CA VAL A 264 1.35 -16.94 7.15
C VAL A 264 1.36 -17.62 8.51
N ASP A 265 2.17 -18.67 8.67
CA ASP A 265 2.37 -19.34 9.94
C ASP A 265 3.41 -18.64 10.84
N ALA A 266 3.70 -19.21 12.01
CA ALA A 266 4.65 -18.61 12.94
C ALA A 266 6.09 -18.58 12.39
N GLU A 267 6.48 -19.54 11.56
CA GLU A 267 7.81 -19.56 10.93
C GLU A 267 7.87 -18.52 9.79
N ASP A 268 6.82 -18.43 8.97
CA ASP A 268 6.72 -17.42 7.93
C ASP A 268 6.89 -16.00 8.50
N ARG A 269 6.23 -15.70 9.63
CA ARG A 269 6.39 -14.40 10.32
C ARG A 269 7.82 -14.14 10.78
N ARG A 270 8.53 -15.18 11.28
CA ARG A 270 9.95 -15.06 11.65
C ARG A 270 10.82 -14.81 10.42
N VAL A 271 10.53 -15.48 9.31
CA VAL A 271 11.25 -15.28 8.03
C VAL A 271 11.06 -13.85 7.56
N LEU A 272 9.82 -13.33 7.48
CA LEU A 272 9.52 -11.96 7.08
C LEU A 272 10.24 -10.93 7.95
N ALA A 273 10.19 -11.11 9.28
CA ALA A 273 10.87 -10.23 10.23
C ALA A 273 12.40 -10.25 10.07
N ARG A 274 12.99 -11.44 9.93
CA ARG A 274 14.45 -11.61 9.75
C ARG A 274 14.98 -10.94 8.49
N HIS A 275 14.21 -10.98 7.41
CA HIS A 275 14.56 -10.33 6.14
C HIS A 275 14.14 -8.86 6.09
N GLY A 276 13.45 -8.34 7.10
CA GLY A 276 12.98 -6.96 7.15
C GLY A 276 11.95 -6.60 6.06
N VAL A 277 11.20 -7.60 5.58
CA VAL A 277 10.18 -7.42 4.55
C VAL A 277 9.05 -6.54 5.07
N HIS A 278 8.66 -5.52 4.33
CA HIS A 278 7.52 -4.68 4.66
C HIS A 278 6.22 -5.37 4.26
N VAL A 279 5.37 -5.72 5.23
CA VAL A 279 4.05 -6.30 4.96
C VAL A 279 3.01 -5.19 4.91
N VAL A 280 2.27 -5.14 3.79
CA VAL A 280 1.14 -4.21 3.60
C VAL A 280 -0.16 -4.97 3.80
N LEU A 281 -0.88 -4.62 4.85
CA LEU A 281 -2.17 -5.20 5.18
C LEU A 281 -3.28 -4.51 4.38
N CYS A 282 -4.17 -5.30 3.78
CA CYS A 282 -5.35 -4.82 3.05
C CYS A 282 -6.62 -5.43 3.69
N PRO A 283 -6.98 -5.03 4.92
CA PRO A 283 -7.97 -5.77 5.71
C PRO A 283 -9.36 -5.78 5.09
N ARG A 284 -9.82 -4.71 4.44
CA ARG A 284 -11.13 -4.68 3.77
C ARG A 284 -11.16 -5.60 2.56
N SER A 285 -10.15 -5.54 1.69
CA SER A 285 -10.05 -6.41 0.51
C SER A 285 -10.03 -7.88 0.94
N ASN A 286 -9.15 -8.25 1.87
CA ASN A 286 -9.04 -9.63 2.34
C ASN A 286 -10.34 -10.13 2.98
N ARG A 287 -11.01 -9.30 3.82
CA ARG A 287 -12.33 -9.65 4.36
C ARG A 287 -13.37 -9.87 3.25
N ASN A 288 -13.40 -8.99 2.25
CA ASN A 288 -14.39 -9.05 1.18
C ASN A 288 -14.20 -10.25 0.26
N LEU A 289 -12.95 -10.65 -0.02
CA LEU A 289 -12.62 -11.71 -0.96
C LEU A 289 -12.44 -13.09 -0.29
N LEU A 290 -11.91 -13.10 0.93
CA LEU A 290 -11.50 -14.33 1.61
C LEU A 290 -12.36 -14.64 2.86
N GLY A 291 -13.11 -13.65 3.39
CA GLY A 291 -13.80 -13.76 4.68
C GLY A 291 -12.87 -13.71 5.90
N GLU A 292 -11.57 -13.52 5.69
CA GLU A 292 -10.53 -13.46 6.73
C GLU A 292 -9.54 -12.32 6.44
N THR A 293 -8.69 -11.98 7.40
CA THR A 293 -7.65 -10.97 7.28
C THR A 293 -6.35 -11.48 7.89
N ALA A 294 -5.22 -10.87 7.51
CA ALA A 294 -3.94 -11.20 8.12
C ALA A 294 -3.96 -11.00 9.66
N ASP A 295 -3.28 -11.86 10.39
CA ASP A 295 -3.11 -11.75 11.85
C ASP A 295 -2.11 -10.63 12.18
N ALA A 296 -2.59 -9.39 12.10
CA ALA A 296 -1.77 -8.20 12.33
C ALA A 296 -1.13 -8.17 13.73
N PRO A 297 -1.81 -8.56 14.84
CA PRO A 297 -1.17 -8.68 16.14
C PRO A 297 0.03 -9.65 16.14
N ALA A 298 -0.11 -10.81 15.52
CA ALA A 298 0.97 -11.79 15.48
C ALA A 298 2.14 -11.36 14.58
N LEU A 299 1.87 -10.67 13.47
CA LEU A 299 2.89 -10.06 12.62
C LEU A 299 3.65 -8.97 13.38
N ALA A 300 2.93 -8.07 14.08
CA ALA A 300 3.53 -7.01 14.89
C ALA A 300 4.37 -7.59 16.04
N ALA A 301 3.87 -8.60 16.75
CA ALA A 301 4.59 -9.28 17.82
C ALA A 301 5.86 -10.00 17.33
N ALA A 302 5.89 -10.46 16.09
CA ALA A 302 7.08 -11.03 15.46
C ALA A 302 8.10 -9.97 15.00
N GLY A 303 7.79 -8.67 15.09
CA GLY A 303 8.64 -7.57 14.68
C GLY A 303 8.64 -7.32 13.16
N VAL A 304 7.62 -7.79 12.44
CA VAL A 304 7.46 -7.53 11.01
C VAL A 304 7.12 -6.06 10.80
N PRO A 305 7.83 -5.30 9.93
CA PRO A 305 7.45 -3.94 9.55
C PRO A 305 6.08 -3.93 8.86
N LEU A 306 5.11 -3.18 9.39
CA LEU A 306 3.73 -3.16 8.89
C LEU A 306 3.36 -1.82 8.28
N ALA A 307 2.57 -1.88 7.21
CA ALA A 307 1.91 -0.76 6.56
C ALA A 307 0.46 -1.12 6.21
N LEU A 308 -0.33 -0.13 5.78
CA LEU A 308 -1.68 -0.32 5.26
C LEU A 308 -1.75 -0.01 3.78
N GLY A 309 -2.60 -0.74 3.09
CA GLY A 309 -3.02 -0.52 1.72
C GLY A 309 -4.49 -0.85 1.55
N THR A 310 -5.06 -0.49 0.41
CA THR A 310 -6.49 -0.70 0.14
C THR A 310 -6.76 -1.84 -0.83
N ASP A 311 -5.75 -2.20 -1.64
CA ASP A 311 -5.94 -2.98 -2.84
C ASP A 311 -6.78 -2.20 -3.90
N SER A 312 -7.55 -2.86 -4.76
CA SER A 312 -8.25 -2.26 -5.88
C SER A 312 -9.73 -1.96 -5.61
N LEU A 313 -10.31 -1.00 -6.35
CA LEU A 313 -11.76 -0.78 -6.37
C LEU A 313 -12.55 -1.99 -6.93
N ALA A 314 -11.89 -3.01 -7.46
CA ALA A 314 -12.52 -4.28 -7.80
C ALA A 314 -12.84 -5.11 -6.54
N SER A 315 -12.13 -4.88 -5.41
CA SER A 315 -12.28 -5.63 -4.16
C SER A 315 -12.85 -4.79 -3.02
N VAL A 316 -12.73 -3.44 -3.07
CA VAL A 316 -13.22 -2.52 -2.03
C VAL A 316 -14.05 -1.38 -2.65
N GLU A 317 -14.78 -0.66 -1.79
CA GLU A 317 -15.66 0.44 -2.21
C GLU A 317 -14.92 1.77 -2.35
N THR A 318 -13.83 1.99 -1.59
CA THR A 318 -13.02 3.21 -1.58
C THR A 318 -11.54 2.88 -1.49
N LEU A 319 -10.67 3.76 -2.01
CA LEU A 319 -9.22 3.68 -1.80
C LEU A 319 -8.76 4.51 -0.59
N ASP A 320 -9.66 4.93 0.29
CA ASP A 320 -9.31 5.62 1.53
C ASP A 320 -8.68 4.63 2.51
N VAL A 321 -7.38 4.79 2.77
CA VAL A 321 -6.63 3.91 3.68
C VAL A 321 -7.04 4.11 5.16
N LEU A 322 -7.73 5.20 5.49
CA LEU A 322 -8.33 5.37 6.82
C LEU A 322 -9.42 4.33 7.07
N ASP A 323 -10.21 3.99 6.05
CA ASP A 323 -11.22 2.93 6.16
C ASP A 323 -10.59 1.57 6.46
N ASP A 324 -9.40 1.28 5.92
CA ASP A 324 -8.63 0.07 6.27
C ASP A 324 -8.06 0.13 7.69
N ALA A 325 -7.64 1.30 8.15
CA ALA A 325 -7.23 1.50 9.54
C ALA A 325 -8.40 1.28 10.51
N VAL A 326 -9.59 1.78 10.17
CA VAL A 326 -10.84 1.56 10.94
C VAL A 326 -11.21 0.08 10.97
N GLU A 327 -11.16 -0.61 9.83
CA GLU A 327 -11.43 -2.05 9.75
C GLU A 327 -10.44 -2.84 10.61
N LEU A 328 -9.16 -2.51 10.54
CA LEU A 328 -8.12 -3.17 11.35
C LEU A 328 -8.38 -2.97 12.85
N HIS A 329 -8.75 -1.74 13.26
CA HIS A 329 -9.08 -1.44 14.65
C HIS A 329 -10.30 -2.21 15.16
N ARG A 330 -11.33 -2.32 14.33
CA ARG A 330 -12.55 -3.10 14.65
C ARG A 330 -12.24 -4.58 14.79
N ARG A 331 -11.41 -5.11 13.91
CA ARG A 331 -11.04 -6.52 13.88
C ARG A 331 -10.12 -6.93 15.02
N PHE A 332 -9.20 -6.04 15.39
CA PHE A 332 -8.15 -6.28 16.38
C PHE A 332 -8.10 -5.15 17.42
N PRO A 333 -9.10 -5.08 18.33
CA PRO A 333 -9.19 -4.00 19.33
C PRO A 333 -8.04 -4.00 20.35
N GLN A 334 -7.23 -5.08 20.40
CA GLN A 334 -6.02 -5.18 21.19
C GLN A 334 -4.80 -4.46 20.57
N LEU A 335 -4.87 -4.07 19.30
CA LEU A 335 -3.84 -3.23 18.71
C LEU A 335 -4.01 -1.79 19.17
N GLU A 336 -2.90 -1.17 19.58
CA GLU A 336 -2.89 0.22 19.97
C GLU A 336 -3.27 1.13 18.79
N PRO A 337 -4.26 2.02 18.94
CA PRO A 337 -4.70 2.93 17.88
C PRO A 337 -3.56 3.75 17.24
N GLU A 338 -2.58 4.18 18.05
CA GLU A 338 -1.38 4.85 17.56
C GLU A 338 -0.58 3.96 16.60
N GLY A 339 -0.44 2.67 16.91
CA GLY A 339 0.25 1.70 16.05
C GLY A 339 -0.44 1.54 14.70
N ILE A 340 -1.78 1.50 14.67
CA ILE A 340 -2.56 1.41 13.44
C ILE A 340 -2.39 2.67 12.58
N LEU A 341 -2.46 3.87 13.17
CA LEU A 341 -2.25 5.12 12.44
C LEU A 341 -0.79 5.25 11.94
N ARG A 342 0.17 4.69 12.67
CA ARG A 342 1.55 4.58 12.20
C ARG A 342 1.66 3.71 10.94
N MET A 343 0.92 2.60 10.83
CA MET A 343 0.89 1.76 9.63
C MET A 343 0.36 2.55 8.41
N ALA A 344 -0.65 3.41 8.61
CA ALA A 344 -1.25 4.24 7.56
C ALA A 344 -0.43 5.51 7.21
N THR A 345 0.69 5.77 7.89
CA THR A 345 1.52 6.97 7.73
C THR A 345 3.00 6.61 7.62
N ALA A 346 3.74 6.62 8.72
CA ALA A 346 5.19 6.34 8.75
C ALA A 346 5.54 4.92 8.27
N GLY A 347 4.71 3.93 8.56
CA GLY A 347 4.86 2.54 8.07
C GLY A 347 4.76 2.46 6.56
N GLY A 348 3.71 3.08 5.99
CA GLY A 348 3.54 3.16 4.53
C GLY A 348 4.70 3.92 3.86
N ALA A 349 5.11 5.05 4.43
CA ALA A 349 6.25 5.83 3.92
C ALA A 349 7.55 5.00 3.94
N ALA A 350 7.80 4.25 5.02
CA ALA A 350 8.96 3.36 5.13
C ALA A 350 8.91 2.22 4.10
N ALA A 351 7.75 1.58 3.91
CA ALA A 351 7.56 0.52 2.93
C ALA A 351 7.87 0.99 1.50
N LEU A 352 7.48 2.22 1.16
CA LEU A 352 7.72 2.81 -0.15
C LEU A 352 9.10 3.48 -0.30
N GLY A 353 9.87 3.61 0.79
CA GLY A 353 11.17 4.29 0.79
C GLY A 353 11.07 5.82 0.74
N LEU A 354 9.93 6.39 1.10
CA LEU A 354 9.64 7.83 1.10
C LEU A 354 10.05 8.45 2.45
N ALA A 355 11.34 8.54 2.70
CA ALA A 355 11.91 8.87 4.00
C ALA A 355 11.52 10.26 4.54
N ASP A 356 11.09 11.19 3.72
CA ASP A 356 10.68 12.53 4.11
C ASP A 356 9.16 12.71 4.33
N LEU A 357 8.37 11.62 4.23
CA LEU A 357 6.94 11.56 4.49
C LEU A 357 6.60 10.80 5.79
N GLY A 358 5.32 10.74 6.13
CA GLY A 358 4.73 9.89 7.16
C GLY A 358 4.92 10.35 8.61
N ALA A 359 5.54 11.51 8.86
CA ALA A 359 5.71 12.07 10.20
C ALA A 359 5.70 13.60 10.17
N ILE A 360 5.26 14.23 11.28
CA ILE A 360 5.46 15.67 11.53
C ILE A 360 6.72 15.84 12.37
N ALA A 361 7.83 16.15 11.72
CA ALA A 361 9.10 16.38 12.38
C ALA A 361 9.96 17.37 11.55
N PRO A 362 10.86 18.13 12.19
CA PRO A 362 11.75 19.03 11.46
C PRO A 362 12.48 18.33 10.31
N GLY A 363 12.51 18.97 9.13
CA GLY A 363 13.11 18.45 7.91
C GLY A 363 12.17 17.60 7.04
N LYS A 364 11.06 17.07 7.57
CA LYS A 364 10.06 16.32 6.79
C LYS A 364 9.24 17.23 5.90
N ARG A 365 8.65 16.71 4.82
CA ARG A 365 7.68 17.45 4.01
C ARG A 365 6.43 17.78 4.84
N ALA A 366 5.92 18.96 4.68
CA ALA A 366 4.68 19.40 5.32
C ALA A 366 3.44 18.97 4.53
N THR A 367 3.38 17.69 4.14
CA THR A 367 2.21 17.07 3.52
C THR A 367 1.32 16.52 4.62
N LEU A 368 0.34 17.31 5.02
CA LEU A 368 -0.46 17.07 6.23
C LEU A 368 -1.92 16.78 5.88
N ALA A 369 -2.58 16.07 6.79
CA ALA A 369 -4.02 15.85 6.77
C ALA A 369 -4.66 16.37 8.07
N TYR A 370 -5.90 16.81 8.00
CA TYR A 370 -6.66 17.31 9.12
C TYR A 370 -8.02 16.62 9.20
N ALA A 371 -8.38 16.14 10.37
CA ALA A 371 -9.72 15.66 10.67
C ALA A 371 -10.48 16.74 11.48
N PRO A 372 -11.45 17.44 10.91
CA PRO A 372 -12.23 18.41 11.66
C PRO A 372 -13.06 17.74 12.77
N ALA A 373 -13.27 18.47 13.86
CA ALA A 373 -14.12 18.05 14.96
C ALA A 373 -14.84 19.27 15.55
N GLU A 374 -16.06 19.08 16.07
CA GLU A 374 -16.85 20.15 16.73
C GLU A 374 -16.23 20.57 18.06
N ALA A 375 -15.64 19.62 18.78
CA ALA A 375 -14.89 19.82 20.03
C ALA A 375 -13.57 19.04 20.00
N VAL A 376 -12.61 19.46 20.81
CA VAL A 376 -11.34 18.76 20.93
C VAL A 376 -11.57 17.35 21.47
N PRO A 377 -11.28 16.28 20.71
CA PRO A 377 -11.52 14.91 21.16
C PRO A 377 -10.62 14.56 22.35
N ASP A 378 -11.15 13.82 23.32
CA ASP A 378 -10.37 13.39 24.49
C ASP A 378 -9.27 12.38 24.10
N GLU A 379 -9.57 11.47 23.14
CA GLU A 379 -8.66 10.45 22.64
C GLU A 379 -8.49 10.59 21.11
N PRO A 380 -7.54 11.37 20.62
CA PRO A 380 -7.44 11.74 19.20
C PRO A 380 -7.22 10.55 18.27
N HIS A 381 -6.49 9.51 18.68
CA HIS A 381 -6.27 8.31 17.87
C HIS A 381 -7.57 7.50 17.71
N ARG A 382 -8.35 7.35 18.79
CA ARG A 382 -9.64 6.65 18.74
C ARG A 382 -10.69 7.43 17.94
N PHE A 383 -10.66 8.77 18.04
CA PHE A 383 -11.51 9.61 17.20
C PHE A 383 -11.27 9.36 15.72
N LEU A 384 -10.00 9.31 15.29
CA LEU A 384 -9.67 9.00 13.89
C LEU A 384 -10.13 7.59 13.46
N LEU A 385 -10.10 6.61 14.36
CA LEU A 385 -10.48 5.22 14.08
C LEU A 385 -11.96 4.92 14.40
N SER A 386 -12.78 5.94 14.72
CA SER A 386 -14.21 5.76 15.00
C SER A 386 -15.04 5.31 13.79
N GLY A 387 -14.57 5.62 12.58
CA GLY A 387 -15.30 5.48 11.32
C GLY A 387 -16.17 6.71 10.96
N GLU A 388 -16.20 7.72 11.82
CA GLU A 388 -16.91 8.99 11.60
C GLU A 388 -15.97 10.10 11.12
N ALA A 389 -14.69 10.03 11.51
CA ALA A 389 -13.68 10.99 11.07
C ALA A 389 -13.52 10.97 9.54
N ARG A 390 -13.34 12.14 8.98
CA ARG A 390 -12.98 12.34 7.57
C ARG A 390 -11.76 13.22 7.54
N LEU A 391 -10.79 12.82 6.71
CA LEU A 391 -9.58 13.59 6.53
C LEU A 391 -9.70 14.49 5.31
N GLU A 392 -9.16 15.67 5.44
CA GLU A 392 -8.92 16.58 4.33
C GLU A 392 -7.44 16.92 4.25
N ARG A 393 -6.90 17.09 3.05
CA ARG A 393 -5.52 17.48 2.87
C ARG A 393 -5.32 18.94 3.26
N VAL A 394 -4.37 19.19 4.16
CA VAL A 394 -3.92 20.54 4.51
C VAL A 394 -2.68 20.85 3.69
N GLY A 395 -2.78 21.77 2.74
CA GLY A 395 -1.63 22.24 1.97
C GLY A 395 -1.01 23.47 2.62
N ALA A 396 0.31 23.62 2.52
CA ALA A 396 0.88 24.95 2.45
C ALA A 396 0.25 25.65 1.23
N ALA A 397 -0.23 26.87 1.43
CA ALA A 397 -0.84 27.69 0.40
C ALA A 397 0.16 27.96 -0.73
#